data_dd499596b7afb02439d28a3f799ebc40
#
_entry.id   dd499596b7afb02439d28a3f799ebc40
#
_cell.length_a   1.000
_cell.length_b   1.000
_cell.length_c   1.000
_cell.angle_alpha   90.00
_cell.angle_beta   90.00
_cell.angle_gamma   90.00
#
_symmetry.space_group_name_H-M   'P 1'
#
loop_
_entity.id
_entity.type
_entity.pdbx_description
1 polymer ?
#
loop_
_entity_poly.entity_id
_entity_poly.type
_entity_poly.pdbx_seq_one_letter_code
_entity_poly.pdbx_strand_id
1 'polypeptide(L)'
;MILDEILRYKRIEVEEAKRTYPLELLTSQLEKIQPPKNFFEEIKPDRRVKIIAEVKCASPSKGILREDFNPIKIARSYKDAGASAISVLTDVRYFKGHLTHLRDVRNAVSIPLLRKDFIIDPYQIYEARYYGSDAVLLIAAALDTRAITELLRLTHSLGMNAIVEVHDEEELERALLAESKIIGINNRDLKKFTVSLDVSIRLSRLIPDGKIVVSESGFTSSEEIKRLKNEGIRVFLIGETFMKATDPGEELRAMLAECN
;
A
#
# COMPACT_ATOMS: atom_id res chain seq x y z
N MET A 1 5.39 -3.17 -21.42
CA MET A 1 5.17 -3.97 -20.17
C MET A 1 3.83 -3.60 -19.58
N ILE A 2 3.28 -4.43 -18.67
CA ILE A 2 1.96 -4.12 -18.05
C ILE A 2 1.99 -2.78 -17.31
N LEU A 3 3.08 -2.47 -16.61
CA LEU A 3 3.24 -1.20 -15.90
C LEU A 3 3.13 0.00 -16.85
N ASP A 4 3.76 -0.03 -18.03
CA ASP A 4 3.70 1.08 -18.99
C ASP A 4 2.26 1.31 -19.48
N GLU A 5 1.52 0.22 -19.70
CA GLU A 5 0.11 0.28 -20.06
C GLU A 5 -0.72 0.91 -18.95
N ILE A 6 -0.54 0.47 -17.70
CA ILE A 6 -1.22 1.03 -16.52
C ILE A 6 -0.93 2.53 -16.40
N LEU A 7 0.34 2.93 -16.49
CA LEU A 7 0.75 4.34 -16.36
C LEU A 7 0.18 5.22 -17.48
N ARG A 8 0.07 4.69 -18.70
CA ARG A 8 -0.59 5.41 -19.81
C ARG A 8 -2.05 5.69 -19.50
N TYR A 9 -2.79 4.71 -19.00
CA TYR A 9 -4.19 4.90 -18.62
C TYR A 9 -4.33 5.80 -17.39
N LYS A 10 -3.44 5.66 -16.41
CA LYS A 10 -3.46 6.49 -15.20
C LYS A 10 -3.29 7.99 -15.54
N ARG A 11 -2.45 8.34 -16.53
CA ARG A 11 -2.35 9.74 -16.99
C ARG A 11 -3.69 10.28 -17.50
N ILE A 12 -4.42 9.47 -18.29
CA ILE A 12 -5.75 9.87 -18.80
C ILE A 12 -6.73 10.04 -17.64
N GLU A 13 -6.77 9.07 -16.74
CA GLU A 13 -7.63 9.08 -15.54
C GLU A 13 -7.39 10.32 -14.68
N VAL A 14 -6.13 10.67 -14.43
CA VAL A 14 -5.77 11.85 -13.64
C VAL A 14 -6.20 13.15 -14.34
N GLU A 15 -6.01 13.27 -15.66
CA GLU A 15 -6.45 14.45 -16.40
C GLU A 15 -7.98 14.59 -16.43
N GLU A 16 -8.71 13.49 -16.50
CA GLU A 16 -10.17 13.49 -16.38
C GLU A 16 -10.61 13.88 -14.96
N ALA A 17 -9.95 13.35 -13.94
CA ALA A 17 -10.24 13.69 -12.55
C ALA A 17 -10.02 15.19 -12.27
N LYS A 18 -8.91 15.78 -12.75
CA LYS A 18 -8.63 17.22 -12.64
C LYS A 18 -9.70 18.09 -13.29
N ARG A 19 -10.26 17.65 -14.42
CA ARG A 19 -11.34 18.37 -15.12
C ARG A 19 -12.66 18.28 -14.37
N THR A 20 -12.96 17.08 -13.84
CA THR A 20 -14.24 16.81 -13.15
C THR A 20 -14.27 17.42 -11.76
N TYR A 21 -13.14 17.40 -11.06
CA TYR A 21 -13.00 17.95 -9.72
C TYR A 21 -11.69 18.72 -9.59
N PRO A 22 -11.67 20.01 -9.92
CA PRO A 22 -10.46 20.83 -9.90
C PRO A 22 -9.72 20.84 -8.56
N LEU A 23 -8.40 20.99 -8.58
CA LEU A 23 -7.54 20.94 -7.41
C LEU A 23 -7.95 21.93 -6.32
N GLU A 24 -8.41 23.12 -6.72
CA GLU A 24 -8.87 24.17 -5.80
C GLU A 24 -10.09 23.72 -4.98
N LEU A 25 -10.98 22.92 -5.58
CA LEU A 25 -12.11 22.34 -4.86
C LEU A 25 -11.65 21.27 -3.87
N LEU A 26 -10.70 20.40 -4.26
CA LEU A 26 -10.12 19.40 -3.35
C LEU A 26 -9.49 20.11 -2.14
N THR A 27 -8.59 21.05 -2.39
CA THR A 27 -7.83 21.74 -1.33
C THR A 27 -8.73 22.51 -0.37
N SER A 28 -9.78 23.16 -0.89
CA SER A 28 -10.77 23.88 -0.05
C SER A 28 -11.54 23.02 0.94
N GLN A 29 -11.58 21.71 0.73
CA GLN A 29 -12.27 20.76 1.61
C GLN A 29 -11.33 20.12 2.65
N LEU A 30 -10.00 20.18 2.45
CA LEU A 30 -9.05 19.43 3.28
C LEU A 30 -9.07 19.84 4.76
N GLU A 31 -9.33 21.11 5.05
CA GLU A 31 -9.45 21.62 6.43
C GLU A 31 -10.65 21.02 7.19
N LYS A 32 -11.68 20.58 6.46
CA LYS A 32 -12.89 19.96 7.03
C LYS A 32 -12.74 18.48 7.32
N ILE A 33 -11.65 17.87 6.83
CA ILE A 33 -11.39 16.44 6.95
C ILE A 33 -10.48 16.20 8.16
N GLN A 34 -10.81 15.19 8.95
CA GLN A 34 -10.00 14.84 10.12
C GLN A 34 -8.52 14.64 9.76
N PRO A 35 -7.58 15.07 10.62
CA PRO A 35 -6.16 14.84 10.38
C PRO A 35 -5.84 13.38 10.11
N PRO A 36 -4.82 13.09 9.28
CA PRO A 36 -4.39 11.72 9.05
C PRO A 36 -3.91 11.07 10.36
N LYS A 37 -4.12 9.77 10.46
CA LYS A 37 -3.54 8.97 11.55
C LYS A 37 -2.06 8.76 11.30
N ASN A 38 -1.30 8.55 12.35
CA ASN A 38 0.12 8.30 12.24
C ASN A 38 0.39 6.86 11.76
N PHE A 39 0.37 6.69 10.44
CA PHE A 39 0.61 5.40 9.79
C PHE A 39 1.99 4.82 10.15
N PHE A 40 3.02 5.69 10.22
CA PHE A 40 4.40 5.29 10.56
C PHE A 40 4.48 4.63 11.95
N GLU A 41 3.89 5.25 12.98
CA GLU A 41 3.95 4.71 14.33
C GLU A 41 3.15 3.41 14.49
N GLU A 42 2.01 3.28 13.78
CA GLU A 42 1.20 2.06 13.85
C GLU A 42 1.90 0.84 13.23
N ILE A 43 2.64 1.02 12.15
CA ILE A 43 3.37 -0.07 11.51
C ILE A 43 4.81 -0.20 12.00
N LYS A 44 5.29 0.70 12.88
CA LYS A 44 6.65 0.67 13.41
C LYS A 44 6.94 -0.69 14.04
N PRO A 45 8.04 -1.35 13.64
CA PRO A 45 8.36 -2.67 14.16
C PRO A 45 8.59 -2.64 15.67
N ASP A 46 7.96 -3.57 16.36
CA ASP A 46 8.29 -3.96 17.74
C ASP A 46 8.71 -5.44 17.74
N ARG A 47 8.44 -6.17 18.83
CA ARG A 47 8.72 -7.61 18.88
C ARG A 47 7.73 -8.43 18.03
N ARG A 48 6.57 -7.86 17.71
CA ARG A 48 5.47 -8.52 17.00
C ARG A 48 5.54 -8.26 15.50
N VAL A 49 4.95 -9.17 14.76
CA VAL A 49 4.64 -8.99 13.34
C VAL A 49 3.53 -7.96 13.19
N LYS A 50 3.70 -7.04 12.24
CA LYS A 50 2.72 -6.03 11.83
C LYS A 50 2.19 -6.39 10.45
N ILE A 51 0.88 -6.45 10.28
CA ILE A 51 0.27 -6.72 8.97
C ILE A 51 -0.54 -5.51 8.49
N ILE A 52 -0.20 -5.06 7.30
CA ILE A 52 -1.00 -4.16 6.47
C ILE A 52 -1.89 -5.06 5.63
N ALA A 53 -3.16 -5.20 6.00
CA ALA A 53 -4.08 -6.09 5.32
C ALA A 53 -4.72 -5.40 4.10
N GLU A 54 -4.62 -6.03 2.91
CA GLU A 54 -5.03 -5.40 1.66
C GLU A 54 -6.45 -5.80 1.24
N VAL A 55 -7.30 -4.81 1.03
CA VAL A 55 -8.65 -4.92 0.45
C VAL A 55 -8.54 -4.81 -1.07
N LYS A 56 -8.66 -5.95 -1.76
CA LYS A 56 -8.42 -6.08 -3.21
C LYS A 56 -9.45 -6.97 -3.88
N CYS A 57 -10.22 -6.41 -4.82
CA CYS A 57 -11.24 -7.13 -5.58
C CYS A 57 -10.63 -8.06 -6.64
N ALA A 58 -9.66 -7.54 -7.39
CA ALA A 58 -9.05 -8.25 -8.52
C ALA A 58 -7.57 -7.90 -8.67
N SER A 59 -6.86 -8.63 -9.51
CA SER A 59 -5.51 -8.31 -9.95
C SER A 59 -5.27 -8.70 -11.43
N PRO A 60 -4.34 -8.05 -12.14
CA PRO A 60 -4.03 -8.38 -13.54
C PRO A 60 -3.64 -9.85 -13.76
N SER A 61 -2.94 -10.45 -12.81
CA SER A 61 -2.40 -11.81 -12.92
C SER A 61 -3.38 -12.92 -12.52
N LYS A 62 -4.43 -12.60 -11.73
CA LYS A 62 -5.36 -13.60 -11.14
C LYS A 62 -6.82 -13.33 -11.45
N GLY A 63 -7.14 -12.20 -12.10
CA GLY A 63 -8.53 -11.79 -12.30
C GLY A 63 -9.25 -11.44 -11.00
N ILE A 64 -10.53 -11.74 -10.90
CA ILE A 64 -11.34 -11.52 -9.69
C ILE A 64 -10.87 -12.48 -8.60
N LEU A 65 -10.53 -11.93 -7.43
CA LEU A 65 -10.11 -12.68 -6.25
C LEU A 65 -11.30 -13.02 -5.34
N ARG A 66 -12.33 -12.17 -5.34
CA ARG A 66 -13.50 -12.34 -4.50
C ARG A 66 -14.74 -11.81 -5.20
N GLU A 67 -15.75 -12.67 -5.42
CA GLU A 67 -17.01 -12.31 -6.09
C GLU A 67 -17.94 -11.53 -5.16
N ASP A 68 -18.02 -11.92 -3.89
CA ASP A 68 -18.80 -11.26 -2.83
C ASP A 68 -18.04 -10.08 -2.19
N PHE A 69 -17.31 -9.31 -3.01
CA PHE A 69 -16.47 -8.22 -2.55
C PHE A 69 -17.26 -7.11 -1.87
N ASN A 70 -17.01 -6.93 -0.59
CA ASN A 70 -17.56 -5.82 0.21
C ASN A 70 -16.43 -5.20 1.03
N PRO A 71 -15.88 -4.03 0.60
CA PRO A 71 -14.73 -3.42 1.23
C PRO A 71 -14.95 -3.06 2.70
N ILE A 72 -16.18 -2.66 3.08
CA ILE A 72 -16.53 -2.31 4.46
C ILE A 72 -16.47 -3.54 5.36
N LYS A 73 -17.12 -4.64 4.94
CA LYS A 73 -17.15 -5.88 5.71
C LYS A 73 -15.75 -6.46 5.89
N ILE A 74 -14.96 -6.49 4.81
CA ILE A 74 -13.58 -6.98 4.81
C ILE A 74 -12.70 -6.12 5.73
N ALA A 75 -12.78 -4.79 5.62
CA ALA A 75 -11.98 -3.89 6.44
C ALA A 75 -12.30 -4.00 7.93
N ARG A 76 -13.57 -4.17 8.30
CA ARG A 76 -13.98 -4.42 9.69
C ARG A 76 -13.40 -5.73 10.20
N SER A 77 -13.50 -6.82 9.42
CA SER A 77 -12.96 -8.11 9.82
C SER A 77 -11.43 -8.06 10.01
N TYR A 78 -10.72 -7.34 9.15
CA TYR A 78 -9.27 -7.11 9.32
C TYR A 78 -8.94 -6.33 10.58
N LYS A 79 -9.65 -5.23 10.84
CA LYS A 79 -9.46 -4.46 12.07
C LYS A 79 -9.69 -5.32 13.31
N ASP A 80 -10.78 -6.10 13.35
CA ASP A 80 -11.16 -6.93 14.49
C ASP A 80 -10.22 -8.16 14.65
N ALA A 81 -9.55 -8.56 13.58
CA ALA A 81 -8.50 -9.59 13.58
C ALA A 81 -7.12 -9.06 13.99
N GLY A 82 -6.92 -7.75 14.13
CA GLY A 82 -5.66 -7.16 14.61
C GLY A 82 -4.72 -6.64 13.51
N ALA A 83 -5.23 -6.31 12.32
CA ALA A 83 -4.45 -5.59 11.32
C ALA A 83 -3.89 -4.27 11.89
N SER A 84 -2.62 -3.98 11.61
CA SER A 84 -1.98 -2.72 12.02
C SER A 84 -2.43 -1.55 11.15
N ALA A 85 -2.68 -1.81 9.87
CA ALA A 85 -3.24 -0.86 8.90
C ALA A 85 -3.99 -1.61 7.81
N ILE A 86 -4.77 -0.89 7.01
CA ILE A 86 -5.47 -1.46 5.84
C ILE A 86 -4.97 -0.76 4.58
N SER A 87 -4.60 -1.55 3.57
CA SER A 87 -4.33 -1.10 2.21
C SER A 87 -5.60 -1.23 1.37
N VAL A 88 -6.00 -0.19 0.67
CA VAL A 88 -7.20 -0.19 -0.18
C VAL A 88 -6.83 0.09 -1.62
N LEU A 89 -7.08 -0.87 -2.51
CA LEU A 89 -6.91 -0.70 -3.95
C LEU A 89 -7.92 0.33 -4.47
N THR A 90 -7.42 1.37 -5.14
CA THR A 90 -8.25 2.40 -5.76
C THR A 90 -8.15 2.44 -7.29
N ASP A 91 -7.23 1.70 -7.90
CA ASP A 91 -7.17 1.55 -9.35
C ASP A 91 -8.40 0.81 -9.89
N VAL A 92 -9.14 1.48 -10.79
CA VAL A 92 -10.42 0.98 -11.32
C VAL A 92 -10.21 -0.12 -12.35
N ARG A 93 -9.35 0.14 -13.33
CA ARG A 93 -9.27 -0.67 -14.55
C ARG A 93 -8.67 -2.05 -14.32
N TYR A 94 -7.57 -2.12 -13.59
CA TYR A 94 -6.78 -3.34 -13.44
C TYR A 94 -7.07 -4.10 -12.15
N PHE A 95 -7.53 -3.38 -11.11
CA PHE A 95 -7.77 -3.97 -9.79
C PHE A 95 -9.23 -3.93 -9.35
N LYS A 96 -10.13 -3.37 -10.15
CA LYS A 96 -11.55 -3.16 -9.82
C LYS A 96 -11.72 -2.43 -8.47
N GLY A 97 -10.76 -1.57 -8.16
CA GLY A 97 -10.80 -0.66 -7.01
C GLY A 97 -11.63 0.57 -7.30
N HIS A 98 -11.79 1.43 -6.32
CA HIS A 98 -12.42 2.73 -6.47
C HIS A 98 -12.10 3.64 -5.28
N LEU A 99 -11.99 4.96 -5.50
CA LEU A 99 -11.76 5.93 -4.43
C LEU A 99 -12.88 5.94 -3.37
N THR A 100 -14.11 5.63 -3.78
CA THR A 100 -15.19 5.48 -2.79
C THR A 100 -14.97 4.32 -1.83
N HIS A 101 -14.30 3.24 -2.25
CA HIS A 101 -13.94 2.15 -1.34
C HIS A 101 -13.04 2.66 -0.21
N LEU A 102 -12.07 3.53 -0.51
CA LEU A 102 -11.20 4.14 0.49
C LEU A 102 -11.99 4.98 1.50
N ARG A 103 -12.88 5.85 1.02
CA ARG A 103 -13.76 6.66 1.86
C ARG A 103 -14.69 5.80 2.72
N ASP A 104 -15.31 4.79 2.13
CA ASP A 104 -16.28 3.93 2.81
C ASP A 104 -15.58 3.09 3.90
N VAL A 105 -14.36 2.60 3.62
CA VAL A 105 -13.49 1.94 4.61
C VAL A 105 -13.09 2.94 5.71
N ARG A 106 -12.70 4.19 5.36
CA ARG A 106 -12.37 5.22 6.37
C ARG A 106 -13.51 5.46 7.36
N ASN A 107 -14.75 5.49 6.87
CA ASN A 107 -15.93 5.66 7.70
C ASN A 107 -16.25 4.42 8.57
N ALA A 108 -15.73 3.25 8.21
CA ALA A 108 -16.03 1.98 8.86
C ALA A 108 -15.00 1.55 9.92
N VAL A 109 -13.74 2.04 9.82
CA VAL A 109 -12.64 1.60 10.69
C VAL A 109 -11.82 2.77 11.23
N SER A 110 -11.18 2.55 12.39
CA SER A 110 -10.38 3.55 13.10
C SER A 110 -8.86 3.37 12.94
N ILE A 111 -8.38 2.31 12.28
CA ILE A 111 -6.96 2.09 12.04
C ILE A 111 -6.48 2.84 10.78
N PRO A 112 -5.17 3.06 10.59
CA PRO A 112 -4.64 3.78 9.44
C PRO A 112 -4.93 3.10 8.10
N LEU A 113 -5.09 3.93 7.05
CA LEU A 113 -5.37 3.50 5.68
C LEU A 113 -4.27 3.91 4.73
N LEU A 114 -3.87 2.98 3.88
CA LEU A 114 -2.98 3.18 2.74
C LEU A 114 -3.81 3.21 1.44
N ARG A 115 -3.73 4.29 0.66
CA ARG A 115 -4.18 4.27 -0.74
C ARG A 115 -3.18 3.49 -1.58
N LYS A 116 -3.59 2.35 -2.08
CA LYS A 116 -2.81 1.51 -3.00
C LYS A 116 -3.24 1.79 -4.43
N ASP A 117 -2.43 2.55 -5.14
CA ASP A 117 -2.69 3.01 -6.52
C ASP A 117 -1.36 3.33 -7.22
N PHE A 118 -1.41 3.65 -8.51
CA PHE A 118 -0.27 4.14 -9.30
C PHE A 118 -0.26 5.67 -9.23
N ILE A 119 0.44 6.22 -8.26
CA ILE A 119 0.53 7.66 -8.04
C ILE A 119 1.66 8.23 -8.89
N ILE A 120 1.31 9.14 -9.80
CA ILE A 120 2.22 9.77 -10.77
C ILE A 120 2.09 11.30 -10.82
N ASP A 121 1.14 11.86 -10.09
CA ASP A 121 0.80 13.29 -10.13
C ASP A 121 0.45 13.82 -8.74
N PRO A 122 0.87 15.04 -8.38
CA PRO A 122 0.52 15.68 -7.10
C PRO A 122 -0.98 15.72 -6.81
N TYR A 123 -1.82 15.84 -7.82
CA TYR A 123 -3.27 15.80 -7.68
C TYR A 123 -3.76 14.58 -6.92
N GLN A 124 -3.19 13.40 -7.21
CA GLN A 124 -3.58 12.14 -6.56
C GLN A 124 -3.22 12.11 -5.06
N ILE A 125 -2.23 12.89 -4.60
CA ILE A 125 -1.91 13.04 -3.18
C ILE A 125 -2.99 13.84 -2.46
N TYR A 126 -3.45 14.96 -3.03
CA TYR A 126 -4.57 15.73 -2.49
C TYR A 126 -5.86 14.89 -2.49
N GLU A 127 -6.10 14.17 -3.56
CA GLU A 127 -7.23 13.25 -3.69
C GLU A 127 -7.18 12.14 -2.63
N ALA A 128 -6.02 11.51 -2.39
CA ALA A 128 -5.84 10.53 -1.32
C ALA A 128 -6.21 11.12 0.05
N ARG A 129 -5.73 12.31 0.34
CA ARG A 129 -6.04 13.03 1.58
C ARG A 129 -7.54 13.32 1.71
N TYR A 130 -8.17 13.78 0.61
CA TYR A 130 -9.61 14.07 0.57
C TYR A 130 -10.46 12.82 0.83
N TYR A 131 -10.07 11.66 0.31
CA TYR A 131 -10.77 10.40 0.54
C TYR A 131 -10.40 9.70 1.86
N GLY A 132 -9.60 10.34 2.72
CA GLY A 132 -9.31 9.90 4.09
C GLY A 132 -8.17 8.89 4.22
N SER A 133 -7.22 8.91 3.28
CA SER A 133 -5.98 8.14 3.40
C SER A 133 -5.06 8.73 4.48
N ASP A 134 -4.31 7.86 5.14
CA ASP A 134 -3.27 8.20 6.10
C ASP A 134 -1.88 7.99 5.50
N ALA A 135 -1.81 7.18 4.44
CA ALA A 135 -0.59 6.94 3.68
C ALA A 135 -0.90 6.67 2.20
N VAL A 136 0.12 6.83 1.36
CA VAL A 136 0.06 6.54 -0.09
C VAL A 136 1.20 5.63 -0.50
N LEU A 137 1.04 4.95 -1.65
CA LEU A 137 2.09 4.18 -2.30
C LEU A 137 2.74 5.02 -3.40
N LEU A 138 4.07 5.09 -3.40
CA LEU A 138 4.88 5.62 -4.49
C LEU A 138 5.74 4.50 -5.06
N ILE A 139 5.63 4.22 -6.35
CA ILE A 139 6.30 3.08 -7.00
C ILE A 139 7.56 3.58 -7.71
N ALA A 140 8.74 3.18 -7.24
CA ALA A 140 10.02 3.63 -7.80
C ALA A 140 10.22 3.19 -9.25
N ALA A 141 9.64 2.06 -9.66
CA ALA A 141 9.61 1.62 -11.07
C ALA A 141 8.86 2.60 -12.00
N ALA A 142 7.95 3.44 -11.46
CA ALA A 142 7.14 4.39 -12.21
C ALA A 142 7.63 5.84 -12.11
N LEU A 143 8.57 6.14 -11.20
CA LEU A 143 8.97 7.48 -10.81
C LEU A 143 10.49 7.60 -10.80
N ASP A 144 11.02 8.74 -11.24
CA ASP A 144 12.41 9.09 -11.01
C ASP A 144 12.63 9.65 -9.59
N THR A 145 13.90 9.84 -9.19
CA THR A 145 14.27 10.34 -7.86
C THR A 145 13.64 11.69 -7.54
N ARG A 146 13.55 12.58 -8.53
CA ARG A 146 12.97 13.92 -8.37
C ARG A 146 11.48 13.82 -8.09
N ALA A 147 10.75 13.04 -8.88
CA ALA A 147 9.30 12.84 -8.71
C ALA A 147 8.99 12.19 -7.35
N ILE A 148 9.76 11.16 -6.95
CA ILE A 148 9.63 10.55 -5.62
C ILE A 148 9.81 11.61 -4.53
N THR A 149 10.88 12.43 -4.61
CA THR A 149 11.17 13.47 -3.61
C THR A 149 10.05 14.51 -3.52
N GLU A 150 9.55 14.99 -4.67
CA GLU A 150 8.48 15.99 -4.72
C GLU A 150 7.17 15.43 -4.14
N LEU A 151 6.79 14.21 -4.52
CA LEU A 151 5.57 13.55 -4.01
C LEU A 151 5.69 13.20 -2.52
N LEU A 152 6.85 12.77 -2.03
CA LEU A 152 7.11 12.55 -0.61
C LEU A 152 6.93 13.84 0.22
N ARG A 153 7.53 14.95 -0.24
CA ARG A 153 7.41 16.25 0.44
C ARG A 153 5.96 16.71 0.52
N LEU A 154 5.23 16.60 -0.60
CA LEU A 154 3.81 16.94 -0.64
C LEU A 154 3.01 16.04 0.34
N THR A 155 3.24 14.73 0.29
CA THR A 155 2.56 13.78 1.18
C THR A 155 2.77 14.14 2.65
N HIS A 156 4.02 14.41 3.03
CA HIS A 156 4.36 14.82 4.41
C HIS A 156 3.76 16.17 4.78
N SER A 157 3.70 17.14 3.86
CA SER A 157 3.09 18.46 4.12
C SER A 157 1.60 18.38 4.40
N LEU A 158 0.92 17.35 3.91
CA LEU A 158 -0.49 17.04 4.20
C LEU A 158 -0.67 16.14 5.43
N GLY A 159 0.41 15.87 6.19
CA GLY A 159 0.39 15.06 7.41
C GLY A 159 0.32 13.55 7.17
N MET A 160 0.36 13.10 5.91
CA MET A 160 0.34 11.68 5.55
C MET A 160 1.75 11.07 5.50
N ASN A 161 1.82 9.75 5.45
CA ASN A 161 3.05 8.99 5.20
C ASN A 161 3.06 8.42 3.76
N ALA A 162 4.23 7.96 3.28
CA ALA A 162 4.31 7.23 2.03
C ALA A 162 5.15 5.97 2.21
N ILE A 163 4.73 4.88 1.56
CA ILE A 163 5.57 3.72 1.28
C ILE A 163 6.16 3.94 -0.11
N VAL A 164 7.49 3.86 -0.24
CA VAL A 164 8.15 3.82 -1.55
C VAL A 164 8.43 2.37 -1.88
N GLU A 165 7.70 1.84 -2.88
CA GLU A 165 7.82 0.46 -3.35
C GLU A 165 9.01 0.31 -4.30
N VAL A 166 9.84 -0.72 -4.04
CA VAL A 166 11.05 -1.04 -4.80
C VAL A 166 11.13 -2.53 -5.13
N HIS A 167 11.78 -2.88 -6.26
CA HIS A 167 11.93 -4.26 -6.75
C HIS A 167 13.40 -4.69 -6.88
N ASP A 168 14.31 -3.74 -6.98
CA ASP A 168 15.75 -3.98 -7.16
C ASP A 168 16.60 -2.90 -6.47
N GLU A 169 17.91 -3.03 -6.60
CA GLU A 169 18.89 -2.14 -5.97
C GLU A 169 18.85 -0.72 -6.54
N GLU A 170 18.61 -0.57 -7.84
CA GLU A 170 18.57 0.74 -8.49
C GLU A 170 17.34 1.54 -8.01
N GLU A 171 16.19 0.88 -7.88
CA GLU A 171 14.97 1.46 -7.32
C GLU A 171 15.15 1.79 -5.83
N LEU A 172 15.82 0.91 -5.07
CA LEU A 172 16.14 1.15 -3.67
C LEU A 172 17.05 2.38 -3.50
N GLU A 173 18.08 2.52 -4.34
CA GLU A 173 18.96 3.70 -4.31
C GLU A 173 18.15 4.99 -4.51
N ARG A 174 17.24 5.02 -5.48
CA ARG A 174 16.36 6.18 -5.71
C ARG A 174 15.48 6.49 -4.50
N ALA A 175 14.92 5.48 -3.86
CA ALA A 175 14.10 5.62 -2.65
C ALA A 175 14.92 6.16 -1.46
N LEU A 176 16.17 5.71 -1.32
CA LEU A 176 17.09 6.17 -0.27
C LEU A 176 17.56 7.61 -0.52
N LEU A 177 17.90 7.98 -1.76
CA LEU A 177 18.24 9.35 -2.16
C LEU A 177 17.08 10.33 -1.95
N ALA A 178 15.84 9.89 -2.12
CA ALA A 178 14.64 10.67 -1.82
C ALA A 178 14.30 10.73 -0.31
N GLU A 179 15.14 10.15 0.55
CA GLU A 179 14.99 10.12 2.02
C GLU A 179 13.71 9.44 2.51
N SER A 180 13.21 8.43 1.76
CA SER A 180 12.04 7.65 2.18
C SER A 180 12.26 7.03 3.56
N LYS A 181 11.24 7.11 4.43
CA LYS A 181 11.25 6.52 5.79
C LYS A 181 10.66 5.11 5.82
N ILE A 182 9.82 4.77 4.85
CA ILE A 182 9.15 3.47 4.74
C ILE A 182 9.45 2.92 3.35
N ILE A 183 10.17 1.81 3.28
CA ILE A 183 10.53 1.13 2.04
C ILE A 183 9.67 -0.13 1.91
N GLY A 184 8.87 -0.20 0.85
CA GLY A 184 8.14 -1.40 0.47
C GLY A 184 8.99 -2.24 -0.49
N ILE A 185 9.30 -3.48 -0.14
CA ILE A 185 10.01 -4.40 -1.04
C ILE A 185 8.98 -5.33 -1.65
N ASN A 186 8.72 -5.19 -2.94
CA ASN A 186 7.79 -6.06 -3.64
C ASN A 186 8.52 -7.30 -4.17
N ASN A 187 8.17 -8.47 -3.61
CA ASN A 187 8.73 -9.76 -4.01
C ASN A 187 8.25 -10.24 -5.39
N ARG A 188 7.28 -9.56 -6.01
CA ARG A 188 6.75 -9.89 -7.32
C ARG A 188 7.47 -9.09 -8.40
N ASP A 189 8.12 -9.78 -9.31
CA ASP A 189 8.65 -9.20 -10.55
C ASP A 189 7.47 -8.72 -11.43
N LEU A 190 7.41 -7.42 -11.72
CA LEU A 190 6.33 -6.82 -12.52
C LEU A 190 6.40 -7.18 -14.02
N LYS A 191 7.51 -7.77 -14.48
CA LYS A 191 7.70 -8.20 -15.89
C LYS A 191 7.30 -9.66 -16.09
N LYS A 192 7.72 -10.53 -15.15
CA LYS A 192 7.57 -11.99 -15.24
C LYS A 192 6.45 -12.54 -14.37
N PHE A 193 5.92 -11.73 -13.45
CA PHE A 193 4.96 -12.13 -12.41
C PHE A 193 5.45 -13.25 -11.47
N THR A 194 6.75 -13.59 -11.53
CA THR A 194 7.36 -14.51 -10.57
C THR A 194 7.50 -13.83 -9.20
N VAL A 195 7.45 -14.65 -8.14
CA VAL A 195 7.58 -14.17 -6.76
C VAL A 195 8.76 -14.87 -6.10
N SER A 196 9.63 -14.09 -5.44
CA SER A 196 10.73 -14.61 -4.63
C SER A 196 10.93 -13.77 -3.38
N LEU A 197 10.81 -14.38 -2.22
CA LEU A 197 11.07 -13.72 -0.92
C LEU A 197 12.55 -13.38 -0.72
N ASP A 198 13.44 -13.94 -1.51
CA ASP A 198 14.87 -13.60 -1.48
C ASP A 198 15.13 -12.15 -1.88
N VAL A 199 14.20 -11.52 -2.63
CA VAL A 199 14.27 -10.09 -2.94
C VAL A 199 14.19 -9.26 -1.66
N SER A 200 13.22 -9.55 -0.78
CA SER A 200 13.10 -8.89 0.52
C SER A 200 14.34 -9.11 1.39
N ILE A 201 14.86 -10.34 1.46
CA ILE A 201 16.06 -10.66 2.25
C ILE A 201 17.27 -9.88 1.74
N ARG A 202 17.47 -9.87 0.43
CA ARG A 202 18.62 -9.22 -0.21
C ARG A 202 18.57 -7.70 -0.05
N LEU A 203 17.45 -7.08 -0.39
CA LEU A 203 17.33 -5.62 -0.36
C LEU A 203 17.26 -5.07 1.06
N SER A 204 16.62 -5.77 2.01
CA SER A 204 16.53 -5.29 3.40
C SER A 204 17.92 -5.10 4.06
N ARG A 205 18.90 -5.89 3.68
CA ARG A 205 20.29 -5.78 4.18
C ARG A 205 21.02 -4.53 3.70
N LEU A 206 20.51 -3.88 2.65
CA LEU A 206 21.05 -2.63 2.09
C LEU A 206 20.36 -1.38 2.65
N ILE A 207 19.27 -1.56 3.40
CA ILE A 207 18.50 -0.44 3.95
C ILE A 207 19.11 -0.02 5.29
N PRO A 208 19.50 1.27 5.46
CA PRO A 208 20.04 1.77 6.71
C PRO A 208 19.04 1.65 7.88
N ASP A 209 19.59 1.51 9.10
CA ASP A 209 18.81 1.51 10.32
C ASP A 209 17.92 2.76 10.45
N GLY A 210 16.82 2.60 11.17
CA GLY A 210 15.86 3.69 11.41
C GLY A 210 14.77 3.84 10.33
N LYS A 211 14.82 3.07 9.25
CA LYS A 211 13.76 2.97 8.24
C LYS A 211 12.88 1.76 8.52
N ILE A 212 11.60 1.85 8.13
CA ILE A 212 10.69 0.70 8.19
C ILE A 212 10.77 -0.05 6.86
N VAL A 213 11.00 -1.35 6.94
CA VAL A 213 10.94 -2.26 5.79
C VAL A 213 9.60 -2.97 5.80
N VAL A 214 8.83 -2.85 4.71
CA VAL A 214 7.58 -3.56 4.47
C VAL A 214 7.84 -4.59 3.36
N SER A 215 7.64 -5.87 3.63
CA SER A 215 7.71 -6.90 2.57
C SER A 215 6.34 -7.12 1.98
N GLU A 216 6.25 -7.07 0.64
CA GLU A 216 4.99 -7.14 -0.11
C GLU A 216 4.99 -8.32 -1.07
N SER A 217 3.85 -8.95 -1.25
CA SER A 217 3.61 -10.08 -2.14
C SER A 217 4.29 -11.40 -1.74
N GLY A 218 3.65 -12.51 -2.08
CA GLY A 218 4.26 -13.84 -1.96
C GLY A 218 4.01 -14.55 -0.64
N PHE A 219 3.07 -14.08 0.19
CA PHE A 219 2.73 -14.71 1.45
C PHE A 219 1.50 -15.59 1.28
N THR A 220 1.66 -16.90 1.44
CA THR A 220 0.61 -17.92 1.36
C THR A 220 0.42 -18.66 2.68
N SER A 221 1.41 -18.59 3.57
CA SER A 221 1.42 -19.22 4.89
C SER A 221 2.20 -18.41 5.92
N SER A 222 2.10 -18.78 7.18
CA SER A 222 2.89 -18.19 8.27
C SER A 222 4.39 -18.50 8.17
N GLU A 223 4.77 -19.58 7.48
CA GLU A 223 6.17 -20.01 7.36
C GLU A 223 7.01 -18.98 6.59
N GLU A 224 6.44 -18.39 5.54
CA GLU A 224 7.11 -17.31 4.80
C GLU A 224 7.34 -16.07 5.65
N ILE A 225 6.36 -15.73 6.51
CA ILE A 225 6.48 -14.61 7.46
C ILE A 225 7.56 -14.93 8.51
N LYS A 226 7.54 -16.13 9.09
CA LYS A 226 8.53 -16.57 10.08
C LYS A 226 9.94 -16.55 9.48
N ARG A 227 10.10 -16.99 8.22
CA ARG A 227 11.37 -16.90 7.51
C ARG A 227 11.89 -15.47 7.45
N LEU A 228 11.07 -14.52 7.01
CA LEU A 228 11.48 -13.11 6.92
C LEU A 228 11.63 -12.44 8.28
N LYS A 229 10.83 -12.83 9.28
CA LYS A 229 10.98 -12.37 10.67
C LYS A 229 12.36 -12.74 11.25
N ASN A 230 12.88 -13.92 10.92
CA ASN A 230 14.23 -14.35 11.33
C ASN A 230 15.33 -13.51 10.65
N GLU A 231 15.07 -12.92 9.48
CA GLU A 231 15.95 -11.96 8.81
C GLU A 231 15.74 -10.50 9.27
N GLY A 232 14.90 -10.28 10.30
CA GLY A 232 14.66 -8.96 10.88
C GLY A 232 13.48 -8.19 10.28
N ILE A 233 12.81 -8.69 9.24
CA ILE A 233 11.66 -8.03 8.61
C ILE A 233 10.41 -8.37 9.42
N ARG A 234 9.67 -7.36 9.87
CA ARG A 234 8.51 -7.55 10.76
C ARG A 234 7.22 -6.89 10.27
N VAL A 235 7.25 -6.20 9.15
CA VAL A 235 6.05 -5.55 8.57
C VAL A 235 5.77 -6.16 7.21
N PHE A 236 4.53 -6.58 7.00
CA PHE A 236 4.11 -7.31 5.79
C PHE A 236 2.83 -6.69 5.21
N LEU A 237 2.78 -6.54 3.89
CA LEU A 237 1.57 -6.17 3.17
C LEU A 237 1.03 -7.41 2.45
N ILE A 238 -0.17 -7.86 2.87
CA ILE A 238 -0.77 -9.12 2.43
C ILE A 238 -2.20 -8.89 1.99
N GLY A 239 -2.54 -9.37 0.79
CA GLY A 239 -3.89 -9.28 0.24
C GLY A 239 -4.41 -10.56 -0.36
N GLU A 240 -3.70 -11.14 -1.33
CA GLU A 240 -4.20 -12.26 -2.14
C GLU A 240 -4.65 -13.45 -1.28
N THR A 241 -3.88 -13.83 -0.28
CA THR A 241 -4.17 -14.94 0.63
C THR A 241 -5.46 -14.69 1.40
N PHE A 242 -5.59 -13.51 1.99
CA PHE A 242 -6.79 -13.16 2.75
C PHE A 242 -8.04 -13.06 1.86
N MET A 243 -7.91 -12.47 0.66
CA MET A 243 -9.04 -12.33 -0.25
C MET A 243 -9.58 -13.68 -0.76
N LYS A 244 -8.72 -14.69 -0.85
CA LYS A 244 -9.12 -16.05 -1.26
C LYS A 244 -9.68 -16.88 -0.13
N ALA A 245 -9.44 -16.53 1.12
CA ALA A 245 -9.96 -17.23 2.28
C ALA A 245 -11.49 -17.08 2.39
N THR A 246 -12.14 -18.08 2.97
CA THR A 246 -13.60 -18.02 3.26
C THR A 246 -13.91 -16.82 4.15
N ASP A 247 -13.14 -16.64 5.22
CA ASP A 247 -13.18 -15.46 6.08
C ASP A 247 -11.81 -14.78 6.12
N PRO A 248 -11.68 -13.59 5.51
CA PRO A 248 -10.42 -12.85 5.48
C PRO A 248 -9.86 -12.47 6.87
N GLY A 249 -10.75 -12.18 7.82
CA GLY A 249 -10.35 -11.82 9.18
C GLY A 249 -9.86 -13.01 9.98
N GLU A 250 -10.52 -14.16 9.88
CA GLU A 250 -10.07 -15.38 10.54
C GLU A 250 -8.70 -15.83 10.02
N GLU A 251 -8.48 -15.74 8.71
CA GLU A 251 -7.19 -16.08 8.10
C GLU A 251 -6.07 -15.15 8.60
N LEU A 252 -6.34 -13.84 8.67
CA LEU A 252 -5.39 -12.89 9.25
C LEU A 252 -5.12 -13.19 10.73
N ARG A 253 -6.16 -13.50 11.53
CA ARG A 253 -6.01 -13.82 12.96
C ARG A 253 -5.17 -15.05 13.17
N ALA A 254 -5.43 -16.12 12.41
CA ALA A 254 -4.65 -17.36 12.47
C ALA A 254 -3.18 -17.10 12.13
N MET A 255 -2.92 -16.37 11.03
CA MET A 255 -1.57 -16.01 10.60
C MET A 255 -0.81 -15.20 11.67
N LEU A 256 -1.46 -14.20 12.30
CA LEU A 256 -0.85 -13.43 13.39
C LEU A 256 -0.56 -14.28 14.63
N ALA A 257 -1.46 -15.19 15.00
CA ALA A 257 -1.29 -16.07 16.16
C ALA A 257 -0.09 -17.02 16.00
N GLU A 258 0.15 -17.51 14.77
CA GLU A 258 1.29 -18.38 14.47
C GLU A 258 2.63 -17.65 14.37
N CYS A 259 2.60 -16.34 14.08
CA CYS A 259 3.81 -15.54 13.89
C CYS A 259 4.25 -14.75 15.12
N ASN A 260 3.39 -14.53 16.10
CA ASN A 260 3.64 -13.76 17.33
C ASN A 260 3.75 -14.62 18.56
#